data_d5896da37058b272940631a86bfa71d4
#
_entry.id   d5896da37058b272940631a86bfa71d4
#
_cell.length_a   1.000
_cell.length_b   1.000
_cell.length_c   1.000
_cell.angle_alpha   90.00
_cell.angle_beta   90.00
_cell.angle_gamma   90.00
#
_symmetry.space_group_name_H-M   'P 1'
#
loop_
_entity.id
_entity.type
_entity.pdbx_description
1 polymer ?
#
loop_
_entity_poly.entity_id
_entity_poly.type
_entity_poly.pdbx_seq_one_letter_code
_entity_poly.pdbx_strand_id
1 'polypeptide(L)'
;MPVEIKKFTETDLEFKELARIDNLVNHDFISHPDNDKNDWKIRDRGQIRNRLLLYKNNILIGAIYYSQGKDENSRTAFYTLHLDPTYNNNGYRNLLYNKMLEEVKVFNCNMVHTSIYNHPNYREHKKLLIKNGFRLVQTNREYSCDIRKVDIKKYYPLTNKLELEGIKFYDSKEKMATNIQKFPDHFKKLEELEWIIEQDFPIPDGIAHTRIPFKHWLKLCHDFYKNSYGVDMVAVLNGTYIGLTDIKVYPKSESHKGWTGGLGVLKEFRRKGIATALKIKAIEVLLKKGVTEVRTDNEENNPMYKINVSLGFQPVPFSLEYMKEINS
;
A
#
# COMPACT_ATOMS: atom_id res chain seq x y z
N MET A 1 22.52 29.10 -10.68
CA MET A 1 21.24 29.27 -9.98
C MET A 1 21.29 28.40 -8.73
N PRO A 2 21.01 28.90 -7.54
CA PRO A 2 21.18 28.16 -6.30
C PRO A 2 20.23 26.94 -6.26
N VAL A 3 20.79 25.80 -5.90
CA VAL A 3 20.08 24.55 -5.61
C VAL A 3 20.32 24.24 -4.14
N GLU A 4 19.28 23.95 -3.39
CA GLU A 4 19.34 23.76 -1.95
C GLU A 4 18.50 22.55 -1.54
N ILE A 5 19.02 21.73 -0.60
CA ILE A 5 18.27 20.66 0.03
C ILE A 5 17.90 21.10 1.45
N LYS A 6 16.60 21.06 1.77
CA LYS A 6 16.05 21.36 3.09
C LYS A 6 15.40 20.13 3.72
N LYS A 7 15.42 20.07 5.05
CA LYS A 7 14.60 19.11 5.79
C LYS A 7 13.15 19.58 5.77
N PHE A 8 12.25 18.62 5.71
CA PHE A 8 10.80 18.86 5.81
C PHE A 8 10.43 19.44 7.18
N THR A 9 9.63 20.49 7.20
CA THR A 9 9.25 21.24 8.42
C THR A 9 7.75 21.14 8.76
N GLU A 10 7.02 20.28 8.06
CA GLU A 10 5.59 19.95 8.30
C GLU A 10 4.63 21.14 8.04
N THR A 11 5.02 22.13 7.23
CA THR A 11 4.14 23.24 6.88
C THR A 11 3.05 22.82 5.88
N ASP A 12 1.89 23.48 5.93
CA ASP A 12 0.80 23.23 4.98
C ASP A 12 1.22 23.48 3.52
N LEU A 13 2.12 24.44 3.31
CA LEU A 13 2.68 24.71 1.98
C LEU A 13 3.53 23.52 1.49
N GLU A 14 4.38 22.97 2.35
CA GLU A 14 5.21 21.80 1.99
C GLU A 14 4.35 20.59 1.65
N PHE A 15 3.28 20.30 2.41
CA PHE A 15 2.35 19.22 2.07
C PHE A 15 1.67 19.43 0.71
N LYS A 16 1.28 20.67 0.38
CA LYS A 16 0.69 21.00 -0.93
C LYS A 16 1.69 20.81 -2.07
N GLU A 17 2.91 21.30 -1.89
CA GLU A 17 3.95 21.20 -2.91
C GLU A 17 4.43 19.74 -3.10
N LEU A 18 4.49 18.95 -2.04
CA LEU A 18 4.77 17.51 -2.12
C LEU A 18 3.69 16.78 -2.91
N ALA A 19 2.40 17.01 -2.60
CA ALA A 19 1.30 16.43 -3.35
C ALA A 19 1.32 16.88 -4.84
N ARG A 20 1.71 18.12 -5.13
CA ARG A 20 1.90 18.58 -6.52
C ARG A 20 2.96 17.76 -7.25
N ILE A 21 4.13 17.55 -6.64
CA ILE A 21 5.23 16.77 -7.24
C ILE A 21 4.82 15.31 -7.40
N ASP A 22 4.21 14.71 -6.38
CA ASP A 22 3.74 13.34 -6.42
C ASP A 22 2.77 13.13 -7.60
N ASN A 23 1.83 14.06 -7.81
CA ASN A 23 0.86 14.00 -8.90
C ASN A 23 1.46 14.23 -10.29
N LEU A 24 2.62 14.89 -10.38
CA LEU A 24 3.35 15.01 -11.65
C LEU A 24 4.10 13.72 -12.01
N VAL A 25 4.51 12.95 -11.02
CA VAL A 25 5.29 11.70 -11.21
C VAL A 25 4.38 10.48 -11.29
N ASN A 26 3.45 10.35 -10.33
CA ASN A 26 2.51 9.24 -10.30
C ASN A 26 1.47 9.38 -11.42
N HIS A 27 1.33 8.32 -12.20
CA HIS A 27 0.40 8.30 -13.33
C HIS A 27 -0.99 7.79 -12.93
N ASP A 28 -1.13 7.22 -11.74
CA ASP A 28 -2.29 6.40 -11.39
C ASP A 28 -2.81 6.56 -9.96
N PHE A 29 -2.05 7.21 -9.10
CA PHE A 29 -2.43 7.53 -7.73
C PHE A 29 -2.39 9.04 -7.52
N ILE A 30 -3.54 9.62 -7.12
CA ILE A 30 -3.64 11.05 -6.82
C ILE A 30 -3.34 11.27 -5.34
N SER A 31 -2.24 11.95 -5.08
CA SER A 31 -1.88 12.42 -3.74
C SER A 31 -2.71 13.65 -3.34
N HIS A 32 -3.19 13.68 -2.11
CA HIS A 32 -3.88 14.83 -1.53
C HIS A 32 -3.17 15.28 -0.25
N PRO A 33 -2.90 16.59 -0.09
CA PRO A 33 -2.10 17.10 1.04
C PRO A 33 -2.70 16.74 2.42
N ASP A 34 -4.04 16.70 2.54
CA ASP A 34 -4.68 16.34 3.80
C ASP A 34 -4.50 14.85 4.14
N ASN A 35 -4.48 13.96 3.14
CA ASN A 35 -4.24 12.55 3.37
C ASN A 35 -2.79 12.35 3.85
N ASP A 36 -1.83 12.96 3.13
CA ASP A 36 -0.41 12.88 3.50
C ASP A 36 -0.15 13.49 4.89
N LYS A 37 -0.79 14.63 5.21
CA LYS A 37 -0.72 15.26 6.54
C LYS A 37 -1.29 14.35 7.64
N ASN A 38 -2.39 13.65 7.36
CA ASN A 38 -2.97 12.69 8.28
C ASN A 38 -2.04 11.49 8.51
N ASP A 39 -1.52 10.88 7.43
CA ASP A 39 -0.58 9.75 7.49
C ASP A 39 0.69 10.12 8.26
N TRP A 40 1.18 11.34 8.05
CA TRP A 40 2.32 11.86 8.79
C TRP A 40 2.02 12.01 10.29
N LYS A 41 0.82 12.46 10.65
CA LYS A 41 0.38 12.64 12.04
C LYS A 41 0.22 11.32 12.79
N ILE A 42 -0.32 10.29 12.11
CA ILE A 42 -0.61 8.99 12.75
C ILE A 42 0.59 8.03 12.74
N ARG A 43 1.66 8.38 12.02
CA ARG A 43 2.86 7.53 11.93
C ARG A 43 3.38 7.09 13.28
N ASP A 44 4.07 5.98 13.30
CA ASP A 44 4.84 5.57 14.47
C ASP A 44 6.03 6.52 14.68
N ARG A 45 5.99 7.27 15.77
CA ARG A 45 7.05 8.24 16.11
C ARG A 45 8.34 7.58 16.61
N GLY A 46 8.30 6.30 16.97
CA GLY A 46 9.48 5.51 17.30
C GLY A 46 10.27 5.05 16.07
N GLN A 47 9.67 5.15 14.86
CA GLN A 47 10.34 4.85 13.62
C GLN A 47 10.96 6.12 13.02
N ILE A 48 12.21 6.01 12.59
CA ILE A 48 12.88 7.07 11.83
C ILE A 48 12.18 7.17 10.47
N ARG A 49 11.58 8.32 10.20
CA ARG A 49 10.90 8.64 8.96
C ARG A 49 11.11 10.12 8.67
N ASN A 50 11.76 10.43 7.56
CA ASN A 50 12.16 11.77 7.19
C ASN A 50 11.85 12.08 5.72
N ARG A 51 11.93 13.36 5.37
CA ARG A 51 11.82 13.87 4.01
C ARG A 51 12.88 14.95 3.78
N LEU A 52 13.54 14.89 2.62
CA LEU A 52 14.40 15.96 2.13
C LEU A 52 13.77 16.57 0.90
N LEU A 53 13.75 17.88 0.86
CA LEU A 53 13.11 18.72 -0.16
C LEU A 53 14.17 19.42 -0.97
N LEU A 54 14.14 19.28 -2.31
CA LEU A 54 15.09 19.92 -3.23
C LEU A 54 14.45 21.16 -3.85
N TYR A 55 15.05 22.30 -3.57
CA TYR A 55 14.63 23.59 -4.12
C TYR A 55 15.59 24.08 -5.19
N LYS A 56 15.06 24.75 -6.21
CA LYS A 56 15.79 25.52 -7.21
C LYS A 56 15.10 26.86 -7.37
N ASN A 57 15.81 27.95 -7.09
CA ASN A 57 15.23 29.31 -7.10
C ASN A 57 13.97 29.44 -6.23
N ASN A 58 13.99 28.86 -5.04
CA ASN A 58 12.86 28.80 -4.09
C ASN A 58 11.62 28.00 -4.57
N ILE A 59 11.70 27.32 -5.70
CA ILE A 59 10.66 26.41 -6.18
C ILE A 59 11.01 24.99 -5.75
N LEU A 60 10.08 24.26 -5.13
CA LEU A 60 10.25 22.84 -4.84
C LEU A 60 10.23 22.06 -6.15
N ILE A 61 11.32 21.37 -6.48
CA ILE A 61 11.48 20.61 -7.72
C ILE A 61 11.59 19.10 -7.50
N GLY A 62 11.76 18.64 -6.27
CA GLY A 62 11.84 17.23 -5.95
C GLY A 62 11.87 16.96 -4.46
N ALA A 63 11.62 15.71 -4.11
CA ALA A 63 11.69 15.23 -2.74
C ALA A 63 12.17 13.78 -2.68
N ILE A 64 12.81 13.41 -1.58
CA ILE A 64 13.07 12.04 -1.20
C ILE A 64 12.46 11.78 0.18
N TYR A 65 11.63 10.77 0.24
CA TYR A 65 11.00 10.25 1.46
C TYR A 65 11.80 9.02 1.88
N TYR A 66 12.17 8.90 3.13
CA TYR A 66 12.87 7.70 3.60
C TYR A 66 12.53 7.36 5.04
N SER A 67 12.62 6.07 5.33
CA SER A 67 12.40 5.54 6.67
C SER A 67 13.35 4.38 6.94
N GLN A 68 13.71 4.20 8.20
CA GLN A 68 14.39 2.98 8.64
C GLN A 68 13.35 1.88 8.88
N GLY A 69 13.64 0.65 8.47
CA GLY A 69 12.85 -0.51 8.84
C GLY A 69 12.90 -0.79 10.34
N LYS A 70 12.08 -1.73 10.79
CA LYS A 70 12.02 -2.14 12.20
C LYS A 70 12.47 -3.59 12.36
N ASP A 71 12.80 -3.94 13.57
CA ASP A 71 13.13 -5.28 13.98
C ASP A 71 14.14 -5.92 13.01
N GLU A 72 13.82 -7.00 12.35
CA GLU A 72 14.67 -7.69 11.37
C GLU A 72 15.09 -6.79 10.21
N ASN A 73 14.25 -5.78 9.88
CA ASN A 73 14.51 -4.82 8.81
C ASN A 73 15.26 -3.55 9.30
N SER A 74 15.70 -3.49 10.55
CA SER A 74 16.31 -2.29 11.16
C SER A 74 17.60 -1.80 10.47
N ARG A 75 18.22 -2.65 9.66
CA ARG A 75 19.39 -2.28 8.84
C ARG A 75 19.03 -1.87 7.42
N THR A 76 17.75 -1.83 7.06
CA THR A 76 17.26 -1.42 5.74
C THR A 76 16.64 -0.04 5.80
N ALA A 77 17.04 0.85 4.90
CA ALA A 77 16.37 2.11 4.63
C ALA A 77 15.45 1.95 3.42
N PHE A 78 14.19 2.25 3.59
CA PHE A 78 13.20 2.30 2.51
C PHE A 78 13.09 3.75 2.03
N TYR A 79 13.11 3.97 0.71
CA TYR A 79 12.96 5.32 0.19
C TYR A 79 12.10 5.40 -1.08
N THR A 80 11.52 6.57 -1.30
CA THR A 80 10.84 6.96 -2.54
C THR A 80 11.39 8.31 -2.96
N LEU A 81 11.72 8.49 -4.24
CA LEU A 81 12.25 9.72 -4.80
C LEU A 81 11.39 10.20 -5.95
N HIS A 82 10.84 11.40 -5.79
CA HIS A 82 10.07 12.09 -6.82
C HIS A 82 10.81 13.35 -7.26
N LEU A 83 10.83 13.59 -8.56
CA LEU A 83 11.39 14.79 -9.17
C LEU A 83 10.43 15.29 -10.23
N ASP A 84 10.11 16.57 -10.18
CA ASP A 84 9.27 17.23 -11.18
C ASP A 84 9.82 16.93 -12.59
N PRO A 85 9.01 16.36 -13.49
CA PRO A 85 9.47 15.93 -14.82
C PRO A 85 10.12 17.04 -15.66
N THR A 86 9.78 18.31 -15.41
CA THR A 86 10.42 19.45 -16.11
C THR A 86 11.89 19.63 -15.70
N TYR A 87 12.28 19.10 -14.54
CA TYR A 87 13.65 19.08 -14.02
C TYR A 87 14.28 17.68 -14.12
N ASN A 88 13.84 16.87 -15.07
CA ASN A 88 14.24 15.47 -15.23
C ASN A 88 15.73 15.30 -15.51
N ASN A 89 16.55 15.47 -14.45
CA ASN A 89 17.99 15.43 -14.47
C ASN A 89 18.52 14.50 -13.37
N ASN A 90 19.33 13.52 -13.80
CA ASN A 90 19.94 12.56 -12.88
C ASN A 90 20.89 13.22 -11.86
N GLY A 91 21.44 14.41 -12.14
CA GLY A 91 22.21 15.18 -11.17
C GLY A 91 21.38 15.56 -9.94
N TYR A 92 20.15 16.01 -10.13
CA TYR A 92 19.24 16.34 -9.01
C TYR A 92 18.80 15.10 -8.22
N ARG A 93 18.56 13.97 -8.91
CA ARG A 93 18.28 12.70 -8.22
C ARG A 93 19.47 12.24 -7.38
N ASN A 94 20.66 12.33 -7.93
CA ASN A 94 21.90 12.00 -7.21
C ASN A 94 22.10 12.89 -5.96
N LEU A 95 21.81 14.18 -6.05
CA LEU A 95 21.91 15.09 -4.91
C LEU A 95 21.01 14.64 -3.76
N LEU A 96 19.73 14.38 -4.03
CA LEU A 96 18.79 13.88 -3.03
C LEU A 96 19.20 12.51 -2.48
N TYR A 97 19.55 11.58 -3.38
CA TYR A 97 19.94 10.22 -3.01
C TYR A 97 21.20 10.20 -2.14
N ASN A 98 22.25 10.95 -2.52
CA ASN A 98 23.49 11.01 -1.74
C ASN A 98 23.25 11.64 -0.36
N LYS A 99 22.43 12.72 -0.30
CA LYS A 99 22.08 13.33 0.97
C LYS A 99 21.30 12.39 1.89
N MET A 100 20.39 11.63 1.34
CA MET A 100 19.67 10.57 2.08
C MET A 100 20.66 9.49 2.58
N LEU A 101 21.62 9.05 1.73
CA LEU A 101 22.63 8.07 2.14
C LEU A 101 23.49 8.54 3.32
N GLU A 102 23.88 9.83 3.36
CA GLU A 102 24.58 10.39 4.51
C GLU A 102 23.77 10.27 5.80
N GLU A 103 22.46 10.53 5.72
CA GLU A 103 21.58 10.45 6.89
C GLU A 103 21.28 9.00 7.33
N VAL A 104 21.05 8.07 6.39
CA VAL A 104 20.72 6.67 6.76
C VAL A 104 21.93 5.90 7.29
N LYS A 105 23.15 6.27 6.92
CA LYS A 105 24.37 5.71 7.52
C LYS A 105 24.47 5.98 9.03
N VAL A 106 24.02 7.14 9.49
CA VAL A 106 23.98 7.48 10.93
C VAL A 106 23.09 6.50 11.71
N PHE A 107 22.11 5.88 11.04
CA PHE A 107 21.21 4.88 11.63
C PHE A 107 21.68 3.43 11.45
N ASN A 108 22.94 3.22 11.07
CA ASN A 108 23.53 1.90 10.82
C ASN A 108 22.80 1.07 9.74
N CYS A 109 22.11 1.72 8.79
CA CYS A 109 21.57 1.02 7.63
C CYS A 109 22.71 0.60 6.71
N ASN A 110 22.68 -0.65 6.26
CA ASN A 110 23.60 -1.19 5.26
C ASN A 110 22.89 -1.66 3.99
N MET A 111 21.57 -1.50 3.94
CA MET A 111 20.73 -1.84 2.81
C MET A 111 19.82 -0.66 2.48
N VAL A 112 19.60 -0.41 1.21
CA VAL A 112 18.57 0.52 0.73
C VAL A 112 17.61 -0.19 -0.22
N HIS A 113 16.33 0.11 -0.04
CA HIS A 113 15.23 -0.45 -0.81
C HIS A 113 14.39 0.68 -1.41
N THR A 114 13.93 0.52 -2.66
CA THR A 114 13.01 1.46 -3.30
C THR A 114 12.11 0.74 -4.29
N SER A 115 10.90 1.28 -4.48
CA SER A 115 9.98 0.86 -5.50
C SER A 115 9.81 1.94 -6.56
N ILE A 116 9.71 1.54 -7.82
CA ILE A 116 9.37 2.40 -8.94
C ILE A 116 8.38 1.70 -9.86
N TYR A 117 7.59 2.48 -10.62
CA TYR A 117 6.69 1.91 -11.60
C TYR A 117 7.37 1.63 -12.94
N ASN A 118 6.93 0.58 -13.63
CA ASN A 118 7.28 0.32 -15.02
C ASN A 118 6.47 1.24 -15.95
N HIS A 119 6.75 2.55 -15.83
CA HIS A 119 6.07 3.63 -16.55
C HIS A 119 7.11 4.64 -17.06
N PRO A 120 6.87 5.34 -18.19
CA PRO A 120 7.80 6.32 -18.75
C PRO A 120 8.32 7.37 -17.77
N ASN A 121 7.48 7.84 -16.83
CA ASN A 121 7.86 8.82 -15.81
C ASN A 121 9.04 8.37 -14.94
N TYR A 122 9.25 7.06 -14.79
CA TYR A 122 10.31 6.47 -13.95
C TYR A 122 11.53 6.02 -14.76
N ARG A 123 11.52 6.20 -16.08
CA ARG A 123 12.60 5.71 -16.97
C ARG A 123 13.99 6.17 -16.54
N GLU A 124 14.15 7.45 -16.26
CA GLU A 124 15.44 8.02 -15.85
C GLU A 124 15.82 7.60 -14.43
N HIS A 125 14.85 7.45 -13.53
CA HIS A 125 15.10 6.91 -12.20
C HIS A 125 15.56 5.45 -12.28
N LYS A 126 14.94 4.61 -13.12
CA LYS A 126 15.35 3.22 -13.35
C LYS A 126 16.81 3.14 -13.85
N LYS A 127 17.19 3.98 -14.81
CA LYS A 127 18.59 4.04 -15.30
C LYS A 127 19.56 4.39 -14.16
N LEU A 128 19.17 5.33 -13.31
CA LEU A 128 19.97 5.73 -12.16
C LEU A 128 20.15 4.58 -11.17
N LEU A 129 19.09 3.84 -10.85
CA LEU A 129 19.14 2.67 -9.96
C LEU A 129 20.14 1.64 -10.48
N ILE A 130 20.02 1.25 -11.77
CA ILE A 130 20.89 0.26 -12.41
C ILE A 130 22.36 0.76 -12.40
N LYS A 131 22.60 2.02 -12.75
CA LYS A 131 23.94 2.63 -12.75
C LYS A 131 24.56 2.64 -11.35
N ASN A 132 23.75 2.81 -10.31
CA ASN A 132 24.23 2.79 -8.92
C ASN A 132 24.29 1.39 -8.31
N GLY A 133 24.12 0.32 -9.09
CA GLY A 133 24.30 -1.06 -8.65
C GLY A 133 23.10 -1.62 -7.86
N PHE A 134 21.91 -1.05 -8.02
CA PHE A 134 20.69 -1.66 -7.52
C PHE A 134 20.33 -2.91 -8.34
N ARG A 135 19.89 -3.96 -7.66
CA ARG A 135 19.34 -5.16 -8.27
C ARG A 135 17.83 -5.16 -8.16
N LEU A 136 17.13 -5.64 -9.17
CA LEU A 136 15.69 -5.94 -9.12
C LEU A 136 15.50 -7.18 -8.24
N VAL A 137 14.64 -7.07 -7.23
CA VAL A 137 14.42 -8.16 -6.25
C VAL A 137 13.00 -8.69 -6.31
N GLN A 138 12.02 -7.89 -6.77
CA GLN A 138 10.63 -8.33 -6.91
C GLN A 138 9.90 -7.52 -7.98
N THR A 139 8.93 -8.15 -8.62
CA THR A 139 7.98 -7.53 -9.55
C THR A 139 6.57 -7.74 -9.02
N ASN A 140 5.85 -6.66 -8.75
CA ASN A 140 4.45 -6.72 -8.30
C ASN A 140 3.56 -6.30 -9.47
N ARG A 141 2.89 -7.27 -10.10
CA ARG A 141 1.94 -7.04 -11.19
C ARG A 141 0.69 -6.37 -10.66
N GLU A 142 0.31 -5.26 -11.25
CA GLU A 142 -0.90 -4.52 -10.87
C GLU A 142 -2.02 -4.73 -11.88
N TYR A 143 -3.25 -4.70 -11.37
CA TYR A 143 -4.46 -4.93 -12.13
C TYR A 143 -5.54 -3.93 -11.73
N SER A 144 -6.35 -3.52 -12.72
CA SER A 144 -7.52 -2.68 -12.53
C SER A 144 -8.78 -3.38 -13.01
N CYS A 145 -9.90 -3.10 -12.35
CA CYS A 145 -11.21 -3.57 -12.76
C CYS A 145 -12.26 -2.46 -12.66
N ASP A 146 -12.99 -2.22 -13.75
CA ASP A 146 -14.27 -1.53 -13.67
C ASP A 146 -15.29 -2.50 -13.02
N ILE A 147 -15.51 -2.32 -11.71
CA ILE A 147 -16.33 -3.26 -10.93
C ILE A 147 -17.81 -3.27 -11.31
N ARG A 148 -18.28 -2.28 -12.07
CA ARG A 148 -19.65 -2.26 -12.64
C ARG A 148 -19.85 -3.36 -13.70
N LYS A 149 -18.75 -3.85 -14.31
CA LYS A 149 -18.75 -4.89 -15.33
C LYS A 149 -18.60 -6.31 -14.77
N VAL A 150 -18.36 -6.44 -13.46
CA VAL A 150 -18.25 -7.74 -12.82
C VAL A 150 -19.63 -8.39 -12.78
N ASP A 151 -19.78 -9.57 -13.37
CA ASP A 151 -21.01 -10.38 -13.25
C ASP A 151 -21.09 -11.03 -11.86
N ILE A 152 -21.53 -10.23 -10.87
CA ILE A 152 -21.66 -10.67 -9.47
C ILE A 152 -22.63 -11.85 -9.36
N LYS A 153 -23.71 -11.87 -10.16
CA LYS A 153 -24.75 -12.92 -10.10
C LYS A 153 -24.19 -14.31 -10.40
N LYS A 154 -23.18 -14.39 -11.25
CA LYS A 154 -22.44 -15.63 -11.54
C LYS A 154 -21.86 -16.29 -10.28
N TYR A 155 -21.57 -15.50 -9.24
CA TYR A 155 -20.96 -15.97 -8.00
C TYR A 155 -21.96 -16.22 -6.85
N TYR A 156 -23.25 -15.90 -7.03
CA TYR A 156 -24.28 -16.20 -6.01
C TYR A 156 -24.37 -17.67 -5.61
N PRO A 157 -24.27 -18.65 -6.52
CA PRO A 157 -24.25 -20.06 -6.12
C PRO A 157 -23.10 -20.39 -5.15
N LEU A 158 -21.91 -19.80 -5.36
CA LEU A 158 -20.77 -19.98 -4.48
C LEU A 158 -21.00 -19.33 -3.11
N THR A 159 -21.42 -18.04 -3.08
CA THR A 159 -21.63 -17.33 -1.82
C THR A 159 -22.75 -17.97 -1.00
N ASN A 160 -23.86 -18.37 -1.63
CA ASN A 160 -24.97 -19.05 -0.97
C ASN A 160 -24.55 -20.41 -0.41
N LYS A 161 -23.76 -21.19 -1.15
CA LYS A 161 -23.21 -22.47 -0.66
C LYS A 161 -22.39 -22.25 0.62
N LEU A 162 -21.48 -21.28 0.61
CA LEU A 162 -20.63 -20.97 1.77
C LEU A 162 -21.46 -20.50 2.98
N GLU A 163 -22.49 -19.70 2.73
CA GLU A 163 -23.41 -19.24 3.79
C GLU A 163 -24.24 -20.42 4.37
N LEU A 164 -24.66 -21.38 3.55
CA LEU A 164 -25.31 -22.61 4.00
C LEU A 164 -24.36 -23.51 4.80
N GLU A 165 -23.05 -23.50 4.50
CA GLU A 165 -22.01 -24.17 5.28
C GLU A 165 -21.68 -23.42 6.60
N GLY A 166 -22.39 -22.33 6.91
CA GLY A 166 -22.25 -21.57 8.15
C GLY A 166 -21.22 -20.45 8.10
N ILE A 167 -20.60 -20.18 6.95
CA ILE A 167 -19.66 -19.07 6.79
C ILE A 167 -20.46 -17.78 6.64
N LYS A 168 -20.17 -16.78 7.48
CA LYS A 168 -20.79 -15.46 7.44
C LYS A 168 -19.77 -14.42 7.01
N PHE A 169 -20.22 -13.44 6.22
CA PHE A 169 -19.38 -12.33 5.74
C PHE A 169 -19.84 -11.02 6.39
N TYR A 170 -18.89 -10.26 6.94
CA TYR A 170 -19.16 -9.01 7.63
C TYR A 170 -18.22 -7.92 7.11
N ASP A 171 -18.76 -6.74 6.82
CA ASP A 171 -17.94 -5.52 6.68
C ASP A 171 -17.68 -4.95 8.08
N SER A 172 -16.47 -5.13 8.59
CA SER A 172 -16.05 -4.66 9.94
C SER A 172 -16.17 -3.17 10.11
N LYS A 173 -16.13 -2.41 9.00
CA LYS A 173 -16.19 -0.96 9.00
C LYS A 173 -17.61 -0.42 9.11
N GLU A 174 -18.58 -1.10 8.55
CA GLU A 174 -19.97 -0.62 8.55
C GLU A 174 -20.59 -0.62 9.94
N LYS A 175 -21.39 0.42 10.23
CA LYS A 175 -22.16 0.47 11.50
C LYS A 175 -23.12 -0.74 11.67
N MET A 176 -23.55 -1.36 10.59
CA MET A 176 -24.32 -2.59 10.63
C MET A 176 -23.45 -3.83 10.92
N ALA A 177 -22.16 -3.77 10.64
CA ALA A 177 -21.17 -4.67 11.19
C ALA A 177 -20.94 -4.46 12.69
N THR A 178 -21.67 -3.55 13.31
CA THR A 178 -21.72 -3.41 14.78
C THR A 178 -21.99 -4.71 15.51
N ASN A 179 -22.56 -5.70 14.84
CA ASN A 179 -22.68 -7.02 15.41
C ASN A 179 -21.34 -7.74 15.51
N ILE A 180 -20.45 -7.60 14.53
CA ILE A 180 -19.11 -8.21 14.60
C ILE A 180 -18.21 -7.44 15.58
N GLN A 181 -18.29 -6.11 15.61
CA GLN A 181 -17.56 -5.30 16.60
C GLN A 181 -17.98 -5.57 18.05
N LYS A 182 -19.20 -6.10 18.26
CA LYS A 182 -19.67 -6.59 19.55
C LYS A 182 -19.11 -7.97 19.92
N PHE A 183 -18.48 -8.69 18.99
CA PHE A 183 -17.88 -9.97 19.32
C PHE A 183 -16.74 -9.73 20.31
N PRO A 184 -16.63 -10.55 21.35
CA PRO A 184 -15.52 -10.46 22.28
C PRO A 184 -14.20 -10.50 21.52
N ASP A 185 -13.28 -9.60 21.83
CA ASP A 185 -11.94 -9.51 21.26
C ASP A 185 -11.90 -9.32 19.73
N HIS A 186 -12.92 -8.70 19.12
CA HIS A 186 -13.00 -8.49 17.67
C HIS A 186 -11.68 -7.96 17.07
N PHE A 187 -11.17 -6.85 17.58
CA PHE A 187 -9.95 -6.24 17.04
C PHE A 187 -8.69 -7.08 17.25
N LYS A 188 -8.63 -7.85 18.33
CA LYS A 188 -7.52 -8.80 18.53
C LYS A 188 -7.57 -9.96 17.55
N LYS A 189 -8.76 -10.51 17.31
CA LYS A 189 -8.97 -11.58 16.32
C LYS A 189 -8.68 -11.11 14.91
N LEU A 190 -9.03 -9.86 14.59
CA LEU A 190 -8.78 -9.27 13.27
C LEU A 190 -7.29 -9.06 13.05
N GLU A 191 -6.58 -8.44 13.99
CA GLU A 191 -5.14 -8.23 13.91
C GLU A 191 -4.37 -9.57 13.83
N GLU A 192 -4.76 -10.57 14.61
CA GLU A 192 -4.16 -11.90 14.57
C GLU A 192 -4.38 -12.57 13.20
N LEU A 193 -5.59 -12.46 12.64
CA LEU A 193 -5.89 -12.99 11.31
C LEU A 193 -5.05 -12.28 10.23
N GLU A 194 -4.94 -10.95 10.29
CA GLU A 194 -4.09 -10.18 9.37
C GLU A 194 -2.65 -10.65 9.46
N TRP A 195 -2.09 -10.77 10.67
CA TRP A 195 -0.73 -11.21 10.88
C TRP A 195 -0.46 -12.61 10.32
N ILE A 196 -1.38 -13.57 10.54
CA ILE A 196 -1.24 -14.93 10.00
C ILE A 196 -1.26 -14.93 8.47
N ILE A 197 -2.16 -14.14 7.87
CA ILE A 197 -2.30 -14.03 6.41
C ILE A 197 -1.09 -13.33 5.79
N GLU A 198 -0.57 -12.30 6.43
CA GLU A 198 0.58 -11.53 5.97
C GLU A 198 1.83 -12.40 5.80
N GLN A 199 1.99 -13.44 6.64
CA GLN A 199 3.12 -14.38 6.52
C GLN A 199 3.15 -15.15 5.18
N ASP A 200 2.05 -15.21 4.47
CA ASP A 200 1.95 -15.87 3.16
C ASP A 200 2.11 -14.90 1.98
N PHE A 201 2.25 -13.59 2.24
CA PHE A 201 2.48 -12.63 1.18
C PHE A 201 3.94 -12.68 0.72
N PRO A 202 4.18 -12.78 -0.59
CA PRO A 202 5.55 -12.70 -1.10
C PRO A 202 6.18 -11.34 -0.78
N ILE A 203 7.39 -11.36 -0.27
CA ILE A 203 8.21 -10.18 -0.01
C ILE A 203 9.60 -10.37 -0.64
N PRO A 204 10.31 -9.27 -0.94
CA PRO A 204 11.64 -9.35 -1.52
C PRO A 204 12.63 -10.09 -0.62
N ASP A 205 13.55 -10.85 -1.23
CA ASP A 205 14.66 -11.47 -0.52
C ASP A 205 15.44 -10.45 0.31
N GLY A 206 15.64 -10.74 1.58
CA GLY A 206 16.34 -9.87 2.52
C GLY A 206 15.43 -8.86 3.26
N ILE A 207 14.13 -8.92 3.00
CA ILE A 207 13.09 -8.24 3.79
C ILE A 207 12.34 -9.28 4.62
N ALA A 208 11.93 -8.92 5.84
CA ALA A 208 11.14 -9.77 6.72
C ALA A 208 9.76 -9.17 6.99
N HIS A 209 8.76 -10.01 7.21
CA HIS A 209 7.49 -9.56 7.77
C HIS A 209 7.68 -9.05 9.18
N THR A 210 7.15 -7.87 9.48
CA THR A 210 7.29 -7.24 10.81
C THR A 210 5.91 -6.97 11.39
N ARG A 211 5.59 -7.62 12.52
CA ARG A 211 4.29 -7.41 13.19
C ARG A 211 4.20 -6.01 13.79
N ILE A 212 3.18 -5.27 13.40
CA ILE A 212 2.89 -3.95 13.98
C ILE A 212 2.37 -4.17 15.41
N PRO A 213 2.91 -3.48 16.43
CA PRO A 213 2.38 -3.58 17.79
C PRO A 213 0.88 -3.28 17.84
N PHE A 214 0.09 -4.12 18.51
CA PHE A 214 -1.38 -4.07 18.52
C PHE A 214 -1.94 -2.65 18.78
N LYS A 215 -1.37 -1.91 19.72
CA LYS A 215 -1.78 -0.53 20.02
C LYS A 215 -1.63 0.40 18.80
N HIS A 216 -0.59 0.22 18.02
CA HIS A 216 -0.37 1.03 16.82
C HIS A 216 -1.27 0.55 15.68
N TRP A 217 -1.39 -0.77 15.46
CA TRP A 217 -2.32 -1.36 14.52
C TRP A 217 -3.76 -0.88 14.76
N LEU A 218 -4.23 -0.90 16.01
CA LEU A 218 -5.58 -0.43 16.37
C LEU A 218 -5.78 1.05 16.02
N LYS A 219 -4.75 1.89 16.20
CA LYS A 219 -4.80 3.30 15.80
C LYS A 219 -4.95 3.44 14.27
N LEU A 220 -4.20 2.66 13.49
CA LEU A 220 -4.29 2.65 12.01
C LEU A 220 -5.67 2.13 11.55
N CYS A 221 -6.18 1.08 12.18
CA CYS A 221 -7.50 0.53 11.90
C CYS A 221 -8.61 1.57 12.16
N HIS A 222 -8.58 2.25 13.29
CA HIS A 222 -9.54 3.32 13.59
C HIS A 222 -9.43 4.51 12.64
N ASP A 223 -8.21 4.86 12.22
CA ASP A 223 -7.99 5.91 11.21
C ASP A 223 -8.57 5.52 9.86
N PHE A 224 -8.33 4.28 9.42
CA PHE A 224 -8.94 3.73 8.22
C PHE A 224 -10.47 3.79 8.30
N TYR A 225 -11.07 3.39 9.42
CA TYR A 225 -12.52 3.43 9.58
C TYR A 225 -13.08 4.85 9.57
N LYS A 226 -12.31 5.82 10.01
CA LYS A 226 -12.72 7.24 10.05
C LYS A 226 -12.54 7.96 8.72
N ASN A 227 -11.42 7.75 8.05
CA ASN A 227 -10.96 8.60 6.94
C ASN A 227 -11.08 7.96 5.55
N SER A 228 -11.33 6.65 5.47
CA SER A 228 -11.67 5.95 4.23
C SER A 228 -13.11 5.47 4.28
N TYR A 229 -13.80 5.42 3.17
CA TYR A 229 -15.09 4.73 3.11
C TYR A 229 -15.05 3.40 2.34
N GLY A 230 -13.88 2.83 2.22
CA GLY A 230 -13.67 1.48 1.67
C GLY A 230 -14.40 0.40 2.47
N VAL A 231 -14.00 -0.82 2.31
CA VAL A 231 -14.57 -2.00 2.93
C VAL A 231 -13.49 -2.83 3.63
N ASP A 232 -13.83 -3.41 4.76
CA ASP A 232 -13.00 -4.36 5.51
C ASP A 232 -13.84 -5.64 5.73
N MET A 233 -13.81 -6.55 4.75
CA MET A 233 -14.67 -7.74 4.70
C MET A 233 -14.01 -8.92 5.37
N VAL A 234 -14.69 -9.50 6.37
CA VAL A 234 -14.22 -10.66 7.15
C VAL A 234 -15.15 -11.85 6.96
N ALA A 235 -14.57 -13.02 6.72
CA ALA A 235 -15.28 -14.31 6.72
C ALA A 235 -15.15 -14.98 8.09
N VAL A 236 -16.27 -15.38 8.67
CA VAL A 236 -16.37 -15.97 10.01
C VAL A 236 -17.10 -17.30 9.96
N LEU A 237 -16.53 -18.34 10.57
CA LEU A 237 -17.16 -19.65 10.76
C LEU A 237 -17.16 -19.99 12.27
N ASN A 238 -18.34 -20.21 12.84
CA ASN A 238 -18.49 -20.57 14.27
C ASN A 238 -17.70 -19.66 15.23
N GLY A 239 -17.67 -18.33 14.96
CA GLY A 239 -16.95 -17.35 15.76
C GLY A 239 -15.44 -17.25 15.50
N THR A 240 -14.89 -18.12 14.63
CA THR A 240 -13.49 -18.08 14.17
C THR A 240 -13.38 -17.23 12.91
N TYR A 241 -12.44 -16.30 12.87
CA TYR A 241 -12.13 -15.48 11.70
C TYR A 241 -11.23 -16.29 10.77
N ILE A 242 -11.68 -16.54 9.55
CA ILE A 242 -11.05 -17.51 8.63
C ILE A 242 -10.51 -16.90 7.35
N GLY A 243 -10.83 -15.63 7.09
CA GLY A 243 -10.31 -14.91 5.94
C GLY A 243 -10.77 -13.46 5.94
N LEU A 244 -10.03 -12.61 5.23
CA LEU A 244 -10.34 -11.19 5.11
C LEU A 244 -9.94 -10.64 3.74
N THR A 245 -10.51 -9.46 3.41
CA THR A 245 -10.00 -8.54 2.40
C THR A 245 -10.36 -7.12 2.78
N ASP A 246 -9.40 -6.20 2.69
CA ASP A 246 -9.65 -4.78 2.83
C ASP A 246 -9.47 -4.05 1.50
N ILE A 247 -10.30 -3.06 1.25
CA ILE A 247 -10.20 -2.17 0.09
C ILE A 247 -10.37 -0.74 0.57
N LYS A 248 -9.33 0.07 0.40
CA LYS A 248 -9.28 1.47 0.84
C LYS A 248 -9.75 2.39 -0.29
N VAL A 249 -10.62 3.34 0.04
CA VAL A 249 -11.05 4.42 -0.85
C VAL A 249 -10.72 5.74 -0.18
N TYR A 250 -9.99 6.59 -0.87
CA TYR A 250 -9.57 7.90 -0.38
C TYR A 250 -10.48 8.99 -0.94
N PRO A 251 -11.49 9.46 -0.17
CA PRO A 251 -12.54 10.35 -0.71
C PRO A 251 -12.03 11.70 -1.18
N LYS A 252 -10.91 12.18 -0.63
CA LYS A 252 -10.32 13.48 -0.99
C LYS A 252 -9.46 13.44 -2.25
N SER A 253 -8.98 12.25 -2.65
CA SER A 253 -8.16 12.08 -3.85
C SER A 253 -8.91 11.38 -4.97
N GLU A 254 -9.35 10.13 -4.74
CA GLU A 254 -9.95 9.26 -5.76
C GLU A 254 -11.19 8.55 -5.20
N SER A 255 -12.30 9.30 -5.04
CA SER A 255 -13.53 8.76 -4.44
C SER A 255 -14.18 7.60 -5.21
N HIS A 256 -13.85 7.48 -6.50
CA HIS A 256 -14.39 6.44 -7.40
C HIS A 256 -13.53 5.16 -7.43
N LYS A 257 -12.36 5.16 -6.79
CA LYS A 257 -11.33 4.13 -6.94
C LYS A 257 -10.94 3.52 -5.59
N GLY A 258 -10.98 2.20 -5.52
CA GLY A 258 -10.55 1.43 -4.35
C GLY A 258 -9.21 0.74 -4.57
N TRP A 259 -8.39 0.67 -3.53
CA TRP A 259 -7.09 -0.01 -3.50
C TRP A 259 -7.15 -1.19 -2.54
N THR A 260 -6.95 -2.41 -3.05
CA THR A 260 -6.91 -3.61 -2.20
C THR A 260 -5.65 -3.57 -1.36
N GLY A 261 -5.79 -3.65 -0.03
CA GLY A 261 -4.68 -3.76 0.91
C GLY A 261 -4.25 -5.21 1.08
N GLY A 262 -5.21 -6.12 1.29
CA GLY A 262 -4.92 -7.53 1.43
C GLY A 262 -6.10 -8.42 1.04
N LEU A 263 -5.80 -9.67 0.73
CA LEU A 263 -6.78 -10.74 0.55
C LEU A 263 -6.15 -12.05 0.97
N GLY A 264 -6.71 -12.70 1.97
CA GLY A 264 -6.21 -13.99 2.40
C GLY A 264 -7.24 -14.84 3.14
N VAL A 265 -6.94 -16.13 3.23
CA VAL A 265 -7.74 -17.16 3.92
C VAL A 265 -6.80 -18.09 4.66
N LEU A 266 -7.11 -18.45 5.90
CA LEU A 266 -6.36 -19.41 6.68
C LEU A 266 -6.15 -20.72 5.92
N LYS A 267 -5.00 -21.36 6.05
CA LYS A 267 -4.54 -22.51 5.24
C LYS A 267 -5.58 -23.66 5.20
N GLU A 268 -6.17 -24.00 6.33
CA GLU A 268 -7.14 -25.08 6.50
C GLU A 268 -8.50 -24.79 5.81
N PHE A 269 -8.77 -23.53 5.47
CA PHE A 269 -10.01 -23.10 4.80
C PHE A 269 -9.83 -22.77 3.32
N ARG A 270 -8.62 -22.92 2.76
CA ARG A 270 -8.34 -22.62 1.36
C ARG A 270 -9.01 -23.58 0.37
N ARG A 271 -9.04 -23.18 -0.90
CA ARG A 271 -9.60 -23.94 -2.03
C ARG A 271 -11.11 -24.23 -1.94
N LYS A 272 -11.82 -23.54 -1.04
CA LYS A 272 -13.29 -23.61 -0.91
C LYS A 272 -14.01 -22.43 -1.59
N GLY A 273 -13.27 -21.51 -2.24
CA GLY A 273 -13.84 -20.33 -2.89
C GLY A 273 -14.03 -19.12 -1.96
N ILE A 274 -13.59 -19.19 -0.68
CA ILE A 274 -13.79 -18.13 0.32
C ILE A 274 -13.14 -16.81 -0.11
N ALA A 275 -11.91 -16.84 -0.67
CA ALA A 275 -11.23 -15.63 -1.15
C ALA A 275 -12.03 -14.95 -2.29
N THR A 276 -12.59 -15.73 -3.22
CA THR A 276 -13.47 -15.20 -4.27
C THR A 276 -14.74 -14.60 -3.68
N ALA A 277 -15.37 -15.28 -2.72
CA ALA A 277 -16.58 -14.78 -2.05
C ALA A 277 -16.32 -13.48 -1.28
N LEU A 278 -15.20 -13.38 -0.55
CA LEU A 278 -14.77 -12.15 0.13
C LEU A 278 -14.66 -10.98 -0.86
N LYS A 279 -13.99 -11.19 -1.99
CA LYS A 279 -13.83 -10.17 -3.02
C LYS A 279 -15.15 -9.76 -3.66
N ILE A 280 -16.04 -10.69 -3.94
CA ILE A 280 -17.41 -10.43 -4.47
C ILE A 280 -18.22 -9.62 -3.45
N LYS A 281 -18.27 -10.03 -2.18
CA LYS A 281 -18.98 -9.30 -1.12
C LYS A 281 -18.42 -7.89 -0.92
N ALA A 282 -17.10 -7.72 -1.01
CA ALA A 282 -16.47 -6.40 -0.97
C ALA A 282 -16.88 -5.54 -2.17
N ILE A 283 -16.88 -6.08 -3.39
CA ILE A 283 -17.33 -5.38 -4.60
C ILE A 283 -18.81 -4.95 -4.49
N GLU A 284 -19.68 -5.80 -3.97
CA GLU A 284 -21.10 -5.45 -3.73
C GLU A 284 -21.26 -4.23 -2.82
N VAL A 285 -20.46 -4.14 -1.74
CA VAL A 285 -20.45 -3.00 -0.83
C VAL A 285 -19.94 -1.75 -1.53
N LEU A 286 -18.83 -1.86 -2.26
CA LEU A 286 -18.22 -0.73 -2.96
C LEU A 286 -19.12 -0.14 -4.03
N LEU A 287 -19.83 -0.98 -4.81
CA LEU A 287 -20.80 -0.52 -5.81
C LEU A 287 -21.93 0.29 -5.17
N LYS A 288 -22.43 -0.13 -4.00
CA LYS A 288 -23.45 0.62 -3.25
C LYS A 288 -22.93 1.98 -2.77
N LYS A 289 -21.61 2.11 -2.58
CA LYS A 289 -20.91 3.35 -2.19
C LYS A 289 -20.51 4.23 -3.39
N GLY A 290 -20.85 3.82 -4.63
CA GLY A 290 -20.54 4.56 -5.86
C GLY A 290 -19.10 4.41 -6.35
N VAL A 291 -18.34 3.46 -5.80
CA VAL A 291 -17.00 3.11 -6.33
C VAL A 291 -17.17 2.39 -7.66
N THR A 292 -16.34 2.73 -8.63
CA THR A 292 -16.44 2.18 -9.99
C THR A 292 -15.21 1.39 -10.41
N GLU A 293 -14.08 1.61 -9.75
CA GLU A 293 -12.81 0.97 -10.06
C GLU A 293 -12.19 0.35 -8.81
N VAL A 294 -11.59 -0.83 -8.96
CA VAL A 294 -10.74 -1.44 -7.92
C VAL A 294 -9.39 -1.79 -8.50
N ARG A 295 -8.34 -1.41 -7.78
CA ARG A 295 -6.95 -1.78 -8.01
C ARG A 295 -6.52 -2.89 -7.07
N THR A 296 -5.61 -3.71 -7.54
CA THR A 296 -4.95 -4.74 -6.74
C THR A 296 -3.59 -5.05 -7.35
N ASP A 297 -2.67 -5.51 -6.52
CA ASP A 297 -1.38 -6.00 -6.98
C ASP A 297 -1.16 -7.45 -6.52
N ASN A 298 -0.26 -8.11 -7.18
CA ASN A 298 0.24 -9.43 -6.79
C ASN A 298 1.70 -9.54 -7.25
N GLU A 299 2.54 -10.13 -6.41
CA GLU A 299 3.83 -10.63 -6.89
C GLU A 299 3.60 -11.53 -8.12
N GLU A 300 4.47 -11.46 -9.13
CA GLU A 300 4.20 -12.02 -10.46
C GLU A 300 3.98 -13.54 -10.52
N ASN A 301 4.48 -14.29 -9.53
CA ASN A 301 4.29 -15.73 -9.42
C ASN A 301 3.17 -16.13 -8.44
N ASN A 302 2.54 -15.17 -7.76
CA ASN A 302 1.48 -15.44 -6.79
C ASN A 302 0.20 -15.91 -7.50
N PRO A 303 -0.29 -17.14 -7.24
CA PRO A 303 -1.46 -17.70 -7.92
C PRO A 303 -2.77 -16.94 -7.65
N MET A 304 -2.79 -16.02 -6.67
CA MET A 304 -3.97 -15.19 -6.36
C MET A 304 -4.39 -14.31 -7.53
N TYR A 305 -3.49 -13.97 -8.47
CA TYR A 305 -3.85 -13.23 -9.68
C TYR A 305 -4.98 -13.90 -10.49
N LYS A 306 -5.11 -15.25 -10.40
CA LYS A 306 -6.17 -16.00 -11.12
C LYS A 306 -7.57 -15.58 -10.69
N ILE A 307 -7.76 -15.24 -9.42
CA ILE A 307 -9.03 -14.69 -8.91
C ILE A 307 -9.29 -13.34 -9.60
N ASN A 308 -8.30 -12.46 -9.64
CA ASN A 308 -8.42 -11.15 -10.28
C ASN A 308 -8.80 -11.29 -11.77
N VAL A 309 -8.08 -12.12 -12.51
CA VAL A 309 -8.36 -12.37 -13.94
C VAL A 309 -9.79 -12.92 -14.12
N SER A 310 -10.24 -13.86 -13.28
CA SER A 310 -11.58 -14.44 -13.36
C SER A 310 -12.71 -13.43 -13.09
N LEU A 311 -12.41 -12.34 -12.37
CA LEU A 311 -13.30 -11.21 -12.10
C LEU A 311 -13.24 -10.10 -13.17
N GLY A 312 -12.39 -10.26 -14.19
CA GLY A 312 -12.25 -9.29 -15.27
C GLY A 312 -11.22 -8.17 -15.03
N PHE A 313 -10.37 -8.31 -14.03
CA PHE A 313 -9.25 -7.38 -13.82
C PHE A 313 -8.28 -7.42 -14.99
N GLN A 314 -7.84 -6.26 -15.45
CA GLN A 314 -6.90 -6.07 -16.55
C GLN A 314 -5.55 -5.56 -16.05
N PRO A 315 -4.43 -5.98 -16.65
CA PRO A 315 -3.12 -5.50 -16.25
C PRO A 315 -2.95 -4.00 -16.54
N VAL A 316 -2.22 -3.35 -15.64
CA VAL A 316 -1.84 -1.93 -15.72
C VAL A 316 -0.34 -1.79 -15.45
N PRO A 317 0.27 -0.60 -15.57
CA PRO A 317 1.65 -0.39 -15.14
C PRO A 317 1.86 -0.89 -13.72
N PHE A 318 2.97 -1.57 -13.49
CA PHE A 318 3.25 -2.35 -12.29
C PHE A 318 4.51 -1.87 -11.58
N SER A 319 4.66 -2.24 -10.30
CA SER A 319 5.80 -1.85 -9.50
C SER A 319 6.98 -2.82 -9.59
N LEU A 320 8.17 -2.26 -9.47
CA LEU A 320 9.47 -2.93 -9.51
C LEU A 320 10.23 -2.56 -8.25
N GLU A 321 10.56 -3.57 -7.45
CA GLU A 321 11.28 -3.40 -6.19
C GLU A 321 12.79 -3.55 -6.42
N TYR A 322 13.55 -2.56 -6.01
CA TYR A 322 15.01 -2.53 -6.16
C TYR A 322 15.70 -2.45 -4.81
N MET A 323 16.79 -3.20 -4.67
CA MET A 323 17.62 -3.19 -3.47
C MET A 323 19.09 -3.02 -3.81
N LYS A 324 19.84 -2.43 -2.85
CA LYS A 324 21.28 -2.29 -2.92
C LYS A 324 21.89 -2.34 -1.52
N GLU A 325 22.98 -3.08 -1.38
CA GLU A 325 23.87 -2.97 -0.22
C GLU A 325 24.65 -1.65 -0.28
N ILE A 326 24.71 -0.96 0.86
CA ILE A 326 25.53 0.24 1.02
C ILE A 326 26.62 -0.07 2.03
N ASN A 327 27.89 0.18 1.64
CA ASN A 327 29.01 0.03 2.57
C ASN A 327 28.84 1.02 3.72
N SER A 328 28.91 0.51 4.92
CA SER A 328 28.90 1.28 6.17
C SER A 328 30.08 2.26 6.25
#